data_f9d5b4c71d9c290343f83c239205bd22
#
_entry.id   f9d5b4c71d9c290343f83c239205bd22
#
_cell.length_a   1.000
_cell.length_b   1.000
_cell.length_c   1.000
_cell.angle_alpha   90.00
_cell.angle_beta   90.00
_cell.angle_gamma   90.00
#
_symmetry.space_group_name_H-M   'P 1'
#
loop_
_entity.id
_entity.type
_entity.pdbx_description
1 polymer ?
#
loop_
_entity_poly.entity_id
_entity_poly.type
_entity_poly.pdbx_seq_one_letter_code
_entity_poly.pdbx_strand_id
1 'polypeptide(L)'
;MNHSILRKYVFPLIAACLVLLFIKTDILKTADRWAQDFLFQQRGVPSGDIKIIEIDEKSLSELGPYGPSYRQFMAYALQRLAADPDNLPAVVAIDILYEGTSDPAIDNQLARSAAALPRVVTSCMAEFGDKITWEDGHATNLEAAAINIVEPFSALKNVTTQGHINAMQDKDGILRHALLYVENPENGEKILSMACQTARLYQESKGESFSLPYINTAGHYYVPFVGKPRTFDEGLSFVELYKGSYDPSLWKDKIVLIGPYAAALNDYYMTAADKAQQMYGIEYQANVIQSLFDHNLKSEASETFQFVLVAILCVCTAFLFFRLQIRFGGIICLFLLIVSFSGASLFWNAGLVVHVLWLPVAILLVYLAALVSHYIMAARERRALALEKNASPQNWPWPPGSSPTSCPRPSRLSRIVMSSISMLP
;
A
#
# COMPACT_ATOMS: atom_id res chain seq x y z
N MET A 1 -32.37 -24.24 26.75
CA MET A 1 -30.99 -23.77 26.73
C MET A 1 -30.86 -22.62 27.73
N ASN A 2 -29.94 -22.66 28.67
CA ASN A 2 -29.90 -21.73 29.80
C ASN A 2 -29.61 -20.29 29.30
N HIS A 3 -30.50 -19.32 29.55
CA HIS A 3 -30.39 -17.93 29.10
C HIS A 3 -29.03 -17.28 29.42
N SER A 4 -28.38 -17.73 30.51
CA SER A 4 -27.05 -17.26 30.91
C SER A 4 -25.95 -17.74 29.96
N ILE A 5 -26.06 -18.95 29.36
CA ILE A 5 -25.11 -19.49 28.39
C ILE A 5 -25.25 -18.79 27.04
N LEU A 6 -26.49 -18.58 26.60
CA LEU A 6 -26.76 -17.85 25.35
C LEU A 6 -26.13 -16.46 25.35
N ARG A 7 -26.27 -15.74 26.45
CA ARG A 7 -25.74 -14.39 26.63
C ARG A 7 -24.22 -14.34 26.70
N LYS A 8 -23.60 -15.27 27.43
CA LYS A 8 -22.14 -15.23 27.69
C LYS A 8 -21.30 -15.68 26.52
N TYR A 9 -21.82 -16.52 25.62
CA TYR A 9 -21.04 -17.19 24.60
C TYR A 9 -21.62 -17.03 23.19
N VAL A 10 -22.93 -17.12 23.02
CA VAL A 10 -23.57 -17.16 21.69
C VAL A 10 -23.65 -15.77 21.06
N PHE A 11 -24.12 -14.76 21.80
CA PHE A 11 -24.21 -13.40 21.25
C PHE A 11 -22.87 -12.78 20.88
N PRO A 12 -21.79 -12.89 21.69
CA PRO A 12 -20.46 -12.42 21.26
C PRO A 12 -19.99 -13.08 19.99
N LEU A 13 -20.19 -14.40 19.85
CA LEU A 13 -19.78 -15.13 18.65
C LEU A 13 -20.60 -14.72 17.41
N ILE A 14 -21.90 -14.56 17.53
CA ILE A 14 -22.75 -14.08 16.44
C ILE A 14 -22.30 -12.67 16.00
N ALA A 15 -22.07 -11.76 16.96
CA ALA A 15 -21.60 -10.42 16.64
C ALA A 15 -20.24 -10.46 15.93
N ALA A 16 -19.29 -11.25 16.42
CA ALA A 16 -18.00 -11.42 15.77
C ALA A 16 -18.12 -12.00 14.35
N CYS A 17 -18.94 -13.03 14.15
CA CYS A 17 -19.17 -13.61 12.83
C CYS A 17 -19.76 -12.61 11.82
N LEU A 18 -20.76 -11.81 12.24
CA LEU A 18 -21.36 -10.79 11.38
C LEU A 18 -20.36 -9.69 11.00
N VAL A 19 -19.52 -9.27 11.95
CA VAL A 19 -18.49 -8.28 11.71
C VAL A 19 -17.42 -8.83 10.77
N LEU A 20 -16.98 -10.07 10.93
CA LEU A 20 -16.00 -10.70 10.05
C LEU A 20 -16.54 -10.89 8.62
N LEU A 21 -17.82 -11.22 8.46
CA LEU A 21 -18.46 -11.25 7.16
C LEU A 21 -18.47 -9.86 6.50
N PHE A 22 -18.75 -8.81 7.26
CA PHE A 22 -18.71 -7.43 6.76
C PHE A 22 -17.30 -7.01 6.31
N ILE A 23 -16.27 -7.34 7.07
CA ILE A 23 -14.87 -7.00 6.74
C ILE A 23 -14.42 -7.68 5.45
N LYS A 24 -14.90 -8.88 5.16
CA LYS A 24 -14.61 -9.58 3.90
C LYS A 24 -15.27 -8.94 2.66
N THR A 25 -16.15 -7.98 2.85
CA THR A 25 -16.71 -7.23 1.71
C THR A 25 -15.72 -6.20 1.18
N ASP A 26 -15.76 -5.91 -0.12
CA ASP A 26 -14.91 -4.89 -0.76
C ASP A 26 -15.25 -3.44 -0.34
N ILE A 27 -16.28 -3.25 0.48
CA ILE A 27 -16.74 -1.92 0.94
C ILE A 27 -15.61 -1.14 1.63
N LEU A 28 -14.79 -1.83 2.43
CA LEU A 28 -13.68 -1.18 3.17
C LEU A 28 -12.43 -0.97 2.33
N LYS A 29 -12.30 -1.62 1.18
CA LYS A 29 -11.04 -1.69 0.42
C LYS A 29 -10.45 -0.32 0.05
N THR A 30 -11.27 0.58 -0.48
CA THR A 30 -10.83 1.93 -0.85
C THR A 30 -10.50 2.78 0.38
N ALA A 31 -11.33 2.71 1.42
CA ALA A 31 -11.10 3.44 2.67
C ALA A 31 -9.85 2.92 3.40
N ASP A 32 -9.61 1.62 3.37
CA ASP A 32 -8.44 0.99 3.97
C ASP A 32 -7.14 1.43 3.27
N ARG A 33 -7.09 1.43 1.93
CA ARG A 33 -5.95 1.96 1.17
C ARG A 33 -5.68 3.42 1.51
N TRP A 34 -6.73 4.21 1.60
CA TRP A 34 -6.60 5.62 1.98
C TRP A 34 -6.07 5.80 3.41
N ALA A 35 -6.47 4.94 4.33
CA ALA A 35 -5.95 4.91 5.69
C ALA A 35 -4.50 4.39 5.75
N GLN A 36 -4.12 3.46 4.89
CA GLN A 36 -2.73 2.97 4.78
C GLN A 36 -1.75 4.09 4.42
N ASP A 37 -2.19 5.14 3.72
CA ASP A 37 -1.31 6.23 3.28
C ASP A 37 -0.66 6.99 4.45
N PHE A 38 -1.21 6.91 5.67
CA PHE A 38 -0.53 7.49 6.84
C PHE A 38 0.80 6.80 7.16
N LEU A 39 0.97 5.53 6.79
CA LEU A 39 2.20 4.76 6.99
C LEU A 39 3.35 5.31 6.13
N PHE A 40 3.03 5.90 4.96
CA PHE A 40 4.00 6.48 4.03
C PHE A 40 4.46 7.88 4.43
N GLN A 41 3.95 8.46 5.51
CA GLN A 41 4.35 9.78 5.98
C GLN A 41 5.65 9.78 6.77
N GLN A 42 6.29 8.62 6.97
CA GLN A 42 7.60 8.51 7.57
C GLN A 42 8.65 9.03 6.58
N ARG A 43 9.49 9.95 7.01
CA ARG A 43 10.52 10.56 6.17
C ARG A 43 11.87 9.95 6.44
N GLY A 44 12.61 9.65 5.37
CA GLY A 44 14.02 9.31 5.40
C GLY A 44 14.89 10.51 5.05
N VAL A 45 16.17 10.23 4.83
CA VAL A 45 17.14 11.19 4.29
C VAL A 45 17.64 10.61 2.97
N PRO A 46 17.52 11.35 1.84
CA PRO A 46 18.07 10.89 0.57
C PRO A 46 19.58 10.68 0.71
N SER A 47 20.10 9.60 0.14
CA SER A 47 21.55 9.45 0.03
C SER A 47 22.09 10.47 -0.97
N GLY A 48 23.25 11.05 -0.70
CA GLY A 48 23.92 11.91 -1.64
C GLY A 48 24.51 11.17 -2.86
N ASP A 49 24.22 9.87 -3.01
CA ASP A 49 24.77 9.04 -4.08
C ASP A 49 23.90 9.01 -5.35
N ILE A 50 22.67 9.52 -5.27
CA ILE A 50 21.73 9.61 -6.40
C ILE A 50 21.66 11.07 -6.84
N LYS A 51 21.97 11.33 -8.11
CA LYS A 51 21.87 12.63 -8.77
C LYS A 51 20.86 12.54 -9.89
N ILE A 52 19.92 13.48 -9.94
CA ILE A 52 18.93 13.56 -11.03
C ILE A 52 19.31 14.69 -11.96
N ILE A 53 19.49 14.38 -13.22
CA ILE A 53 19.65 15.36 -14.31
C ILE A 53 18.27 15.52 -14.96
N GLU A 54 17.72 16.70 -14.82
CA GLU A 54 16.34 17.03 -15.11
C GLU A 54 16.19 17.51 -16.57
N ILE A 55 15.37 16.79 -17.37
CA ILE A 55 14.86 17.37 -18.62
C ILE A 55 13.69 18.27 -18.24
N ASP A 56 14.03 19.44 -17.76
CA ASP A 56 13.16 20.46 -17.16
C ASP A 56 12.61 21.45 -18.18
N GLU A 57 11.80 22.41 -17.73
CA GLU A 57 11.27 23.49 -18.55
C GLU A 57 12.36 24.35 -19.17
N LYS A 58 13.51 24.53 -18.47
CA LYS A 58 14.66 25.26 -18.99
C LYS A 58 15.25 24.53 -20.17
N SER A 59 15.44 23.22 -20.07
CA SER A 59 15.94 22.38 -21.16
C SER A 59 15.03 22.44 -22.38
N LEU A 60 13.68 22.37 -22.18
CA LEU A 60 12.72 22.49 -23.28
C LEU A 60 12.70 23.89 -23.90
N SER A 61 12.89 24.93 -23.10
CA SER A 61 12.94 26.31 -23.59
C SER A 61 14.17 26.59 -24.45
N GLU A 62 15.33 26.05 -24.09
CA GLU A 62 16.60 26.35 -24.74
C GLU A 62 16.94 25.38 -25.88
N LEU A 63 16.59 24.08 -25.77
CA LEU A 63 16.87 23.07 -26.78
C LEU A 63 15.67 22.83 -27.73
N GLY A 64 14.52 23.42 -27.42
CA GLY A 64 13.28 23.20 -28.13
C GLY A 64 12.41 22.07 -27.55
N PRO A 65 11.20 21.83 -28.11
CA PRO A 65 10.30 20.81 -27.63
C PRO A 65 10.92 19.41 -27.74
N TYR A 66 10.56 18.54 -26.78
CA TYR A 66 11.05 17.18 -26.78
C TYR A 66 10.63 16.43 -28.06
N GLY A 67 11.61 15.76 -28.69
CA GLY A 67 11.41 15.05 -29.94
C GLY A 67 12.66 14.29 -30.39
N PRO A 68 12.71 13.85 -31.68
CA PRO A 68 13.82 13.02 -32.20
C PRO A 68 15.21 13.62 -32.04
N SER A 69 15.34 14.97 -32.04
CA SER A 69 16.62 15.68 -31.81
C SER A 69 17.20 15.42 -30.42
N TYR A 70 16.37 15.05 -29.44
CA TYR A 70 16.86 14.75 -28.10
C TYR A 70 17.77 13.52 -28.03
N ARG A 71 17.72 12.60 -29.00
CA ARG A 71 18.74 11.52 -29.13
C ARG A 71 20.14 12.09 -29.30
N GLN A 72 20.28 13.12 -30.13
CA GLN A 72 21.58 13.78 -30.36
C GLN A 72 22.02 14.58 -29.12
N PHE A 73 21.10 15.31 -28.48
CA PHE A 73 21.42 16.03 -27.23
C PHE A 73 21.84 15.07 -26.12
N MET A 74 21.15 13.91 -25.99
CA MET A 74 21.54 12.87 -25.05
C MET A 74 22.94 12.31 -25.36
N ALA A 75 23.25 12.06 -26.62
CA ALA A 75 24.58 11.60 -27.00
C ALA A 75 25.67 12.57 -26.54
N TYR A 76 25.47 13.88 -26.71
CA TYR A 76 26.41 14.90 -26.22
C TYR A 76 26.43 14.98 -24.70
N ALA A 77 25.31 14.86 -24.02
CA ALA A 77 25.25 14.82 -22.55
C ALA A 77 26.04 13.65 -21.97
N LEU A 78 25.90 12.45 -22.56
CA LEU A 78 26.67 11.28 -22.16
C LEU A 78 28.18 11.47 -22.43
N GLN A 79 28.57 12.12 -23.53
CA GLN A 79 29.97 12.47 -23.79
C GLN A 79 30.51 13.44 -22.73
N ARG A 80 29.71 14.37 -22.21
CA ARG A 80 30.11 15.25 -21.10
C ARG A 80 30.34 14.46 -19.81
N LEU A 81 29.50 13.49 -19.49
CA LEU A 81 29.68 12.59 -18.34
C LEU A 81 30.93 11.70 -18.48
N ALA A 82 31.32 11.34 -19.71
CA ALA A 82 32.48 10.52 -20.00
C ALA A 82 33.77 11.34 -20.24
N ALA A 83 33.70 12.70 -20.21
CA ALA A 83 34.80 13.55 -20.63
C ALA A 83 36.00 13.51 -19.68
N ASP A 84 35.79 13.24 -18.40
CA ASP A 84 36.83 13.18 -17.38
C ASP A 84 36.92 11.78 -16.78
N PRO A 85 37.94 10.97 -17.14
CA PRO A 85 38.10 9.60 -16.64
C PRO A 85 38.25 9.46 -15.12
N ASP A 86 38.72 10.51 -14.44
CA ASP A 86 38.93 10.52 -12.99
C ASP A 86 37.63 10.83 -12.20
N ASN A 87 36.60 11.29 -12.91
CA ASN A 87 35.31 11.71 -12.33
C ASN A 87 34.12 11.03 -13.00
N LEU A 88 34.26 9.77 -13.40
CA LEU A 88 33.16 9.02 -14.02
C LEU A 88 32.04 8.71 -13.01
N PRO A 89 30.77 8.75 -13.44
CA PRO A 89 29.67 8.19 -12.67
C PRO A 89 29.81 6.66 -12.55
N ALA A 90 29.40 6.11 -11.44
CA ALA A 90 29.37 4.67 -11.23
C ALA A 90 28.36 3.97 -12.15
N VAL A 91 27.17 4.58 -12.29
CA VAL A 91 26.09 4.14 -13.16
C VAL A 91 25.35 5.34 -13.70
N VAL A 92 24.99 5.31 -14.99
CA VAL A 92 24.06 6.27 -15.61
C VAL A 92 22.78 5.51 -15.97
N ALA A 93 21.63 5.97 -15.51
CA ALA A 93 20.33 5.40 -15.91
C ALA A 93 19.49 6.45 -16.64
N ILE A 94 18.93 6.06 -17.78
CA ILE A 94 18.21 6.98 -18.67
C ILE A 94 16.75 6.54 -18.72
N ASP A 95 15.88 7.33 -18.10
CA ASP A 95 14.43 7.10 -18.05
C ASP A 95 13.73 7.67 -19.29
N ILE A 96 14.17 7.15 -20.45
CA ILE A 96 13.62 7.48 -21.75
C ILE A 96 13.54 6.23 -22.59
N LEU A 97 12.38 5.95 -23.13
CA LEU A 97 12.19 4.81 -24.04
C LEU A 97 12.65 5.20 -25.46
N TYR A 98 13.75 4.60 -25.91
CA TYR A 98 14.29 4.80 -27.26
C TYR A 98 13.79 3.73 -28.24
N GLU A 99 12.49 3.65 -28.41
CA GLU A 99 11.85 2.72 -29.35
C GLU A 99 12.17 3.09 -30.80
N GLY A 100 12.37 2.06 -31.63
CA GLY A 100 12.57 2.18 -33.06
C GLY A 100 13.86 2.95 -33.45
N THR A 101 14.21 2.87 -34.71
CA THR A 101 15.36 3.59 -35.29
C THR A 101 14.98 5.01 -35.72
N SER A 102 15.95 5.92 -35.69
CA SER A 102 15.87 7.28 -36.16
C SER A 102 16.89 7.50 -37.28
N ASP A 103 17.63 8.60 -37.26
CA ASP A 103 18.79 8.79 -38.14
C ASP A 103 19.91 7.82 -37.69
N PRO A 104 20.41 6.93 -38.59
CA PRO A 104 21.45 5.99 -38.21
C PRO A 104 22.75 6.61 -37.69
N ALA A 105 23.08 7.83 -38.11
CA ALA A 105 24.26 8.54 -37.61
C ALA A 105 24.05 8.97 -36.16
N ILE A 106 22.86 9.49 -35.83
CA ILE A 106 22.48 9.92 -34.48
C ILE A 106 22.34 8.70 -33.57
N ASP A 107 21.67 7.63 -34.01
CA ASP A 107 21.50 6.39 -33.25
C ASP A 107 22.87 5.74 -32.90
N ASN A 108 23.79 5.68 -33.89
CA ASN A 108 25.15 5.20 -33.66
C ASN A 108 25.98 6.13 -32.78
N GLN A 109 25.75 7.41 -32.83
CA GLN A 109 26.40 8.39 -31.93
C GLN A 109 25.94 8.16 -30.50
N LEU A 110 24.64 8.02 -30.25
CA LEU A 110 24.09 7.76 -28.92
C LEU A 110 24.62 6.43 -28.34
N ALA A 111 24.63 5.36 -29.15
CA ALA A 111 25.16 4.08 -28.71
C ALA A 111 26.66 4.14 -28.37
N ARG A 112 27.48 4.83 -29.19
CA ARG A 112 28.90 5.07 -28.86
C ARG A 112 29.13 5.88 -27.63
N SER A 113 28.33 6.91 -27.42
CA SER A 113 28.41 7.76 -26.22
C SER A 113 28.05 6.97 -24.95
N ALA A 114 27.04 6.12 -25.03
CA ALA A 114 26.67 5.22 -23.93
C ALA A 114 27.80 4.19 -23.65
N ALA A 115 28.39 3.61 -24.68
CA ALA A 115 29.50 2.64 -24.55
C ALA A 115 30.80 3.25 -23.97
N ALA A 116 30.95 4.57 -23.97
CA ALA A 116 32.09 5.27 -23.34
C ALA A 116 31.98 5.37 -21.81
N LEU A 117 30.81 5.09 -21.23
CA LEU A 117 30.58 5.10 -19.80
C LEU A 117 30.69 3.68 -19.20
N PRO A 118 31.11 3.55 -17.94
CA PRO A 118 31.33 2.23 -17.33
C PRO A 118 30.09 1.34 -17.29
N ARG A 119 28.96 1.94 -16.96
CA ARG A 119 27.67 1.23 -16.82
C ARG A 119 26.53 2.17 -17.19
N VAL A 120 25.71 1.76 -18.16
CA VAL A 120 24.53 2.50 -18.59
C VAL A 120 23.32 1.60 -18.54
N VAL A 121 22.25 2.05 -17.89
CA VAL A 121 20.93 1.42 -17.88
C VAL A 121 20.01 2.22 -18.78
N THR A 122 19.33 1.56 -19.71
CA THR A 122 18.30 2.16 -20.57
C THR A 122 16.95 1.54 -20.31
N SER A 123 15.92 2.32 -20.52
CA SER A 123 14.54 1.90 -20.29
C SER A 123 14.04 0.91 -21.31
N CYS A 124 13.33 -0.11 -20.87
CA CYS A 124 12.38 -0.89 -21.65
C CYS A 124 11.02 -0.85 -20.97
N MET A 125 9.96 -1.27 -21.65
CA MET A 125 8.60 -1.22 -21.10
C MET A 125 7.85 -2.51 -21.45
N ALA A 126 7.24 -3.13 -20.46
CA ALA A 126 6.30 -4.21 -20.66
C ALA A 126 4.92 -3.67 -21.00
N GLU A 127 4.31 -4.18 -22.05
CA GLU A 127 2.91 -4.00 -22.35
C GLU A 127 2.11 -5.11 -21.68
N PHE A 128 1.07 -4.72 -20.91
CA PHE A 128 0.23 -5.66 -20.19
C PHE A 128 -1.09 -5.87 -20.91
N GLY A 129 -1.58 -7.09 -20.90
CA GLY A 129 -2.86 -7.48 -21.47
C GLY A 129 -3.32 -8.83 -20.94
N ASP A 130 -4.46 -9.30 -21.42
CA ASP A 130 -4.98 -10.61 -21.08
C ASP A 130 -4.26 -11.67 -21.93
N LYS A 131 -3.65 -12.66 -21.27
CA LYS A 131 -2.98 -13.79 -21.92
C LYS A 131 -3.75 -15.07 -21.67
N ILE A 132 -4.21 -15.72 -22.75
CA ILE A 132 -4.83 -17.04 -22.68
C ILE A 132 -3.72 -18.10 -22.79
N THR A 133 -3.56 -18.90 -21.74
CA THR A 133 -2.66 -20.06 -21.73
C THR A 133 -3.47 -21.35 -21.79
N TRP A 134 -2.94 -22.36 -22.48
CA TRP A 134 -3.56 -23.70 -22.57
C TRP A 134 -2.69 -24.68 -21.81
N GLU A 135 -3.19 -25.23 -20.72
CA GLU A 135 -2.56 -26.29 -19.95
C GLU A 135 -3.53 -27.48 -19.86
N ASP A 136 -3.06 -28.67 -20.19
CA ASP A 136 -3.83 -29.94 -20.14
C ASP A 136 -5.22 -29.85 -20.81
N GLY A 137 -5.32 -29.07 -21.92
CA GLY A 137 -6.58 -28.91 -22.65
C GLY A 137 -7.56 -27.92 -22.04
N HIS A 138 -7.18 -27.20 -20.99
CA HIS A 138 -7.96 -26.15 -20.37
C HIS A 138 -7.37 -24.77 -20.68
N ALA A 139 -8.24 -23.82 -21.07
CA ALA A 139 -7.85 -22.43 -21.27
C ALA A 139 -7.85 -21.70 -19.91
N THR A 140 -6.73 -21.11 -19.55
CA THR A 140 -6.60 -20.22 -18.39
C THR A 140 -6.34 -18.80 -18.89
N ASN A 141 -7.14 -17.84 -18.45
CA ASN A 141 -6.93 -16.42 -18.72
C ASN A 141 -6.09 -15.82 -17.59
N LEU A 142 -4.89 -15.34 -17.93
CA LEU A 142 -4.02 -14.57 -17.04
C LEU A 142 -4.29 -13.07 -17.29
N GLU A 143 -5.04 -12.45 -16.40
CA GLU A 143 -5.30 -11.01 -16.43
C GLU A 143 -4.02 -10.22 -16.12
N ALA A 144 -3.79 -9.13 -16.87
CA ALA A 144 -2.63 -8.24 -16.70
C ALA A 144 -1.25 -8.93 -16.77
N ALA A 145 -1.11 -9.94 -17.65
CA ALA A 145 0.20 -10.51 -17.95
C ALA A 145 0.99 -9.61 -18.92
N ALA A 146 2.33 -9.65 -18.86
CA ALA A 146 3.14 -9.04 -19.90
C ALA A 146 2.92 -9.79 -21.21
N ILE A 147 2.54 -9.08 -22.28
CA ILE A 147 2.26 -9.63 -23.61
C ILE A 147 3.32 -9.24 -24.64
N ASN A 148 4.04 -8.15 -24.39
CA ASN A 148 5.13 -7.65 -25.23
C ASN A 148 6.15 -6.88 -24.39
N ILE A 149 7.39 -6.78 -24.85
CA ILE A 149 8.44 -5.92 -24.28
C ILE A 149 8.90 -4.96 -25.36
N VAL A 150 8.66 -3.67 -25.14
CA VAL A 150 9.19 -2.60 -25.96
C VAL A 150 10.61 -2.30 -25.51
N GLU A 151 11.58 -2.45 -26.40
CA GLU A 151 13.01 -2.33 -26.11
C GLU A 151 13.65 -1.16 -26.86
N PRO A 152 14.82 -0.67 -26.41
CA PRO A 152 15.60 0.30 -27.16
C PRO A 152 16.05 -0.26 -28.51
N PHE A 153 16.31 0.63 -29.48
CA PHE A 153 16.87 0.21 -30.77
C PHE A 153 18.17 -0.58 -30.61
N SER A 154 18.41 -1.54 -31.52
CA SER A 154 19.42 -2.62 -31.36
C SER A 154 20.84 -2.12 -31.06
N ALA A 155 21.30 -1.01 -31.68
CA ALA A 155 22.63 -0.49 -31.42
C ALA A 155 22.83 -0.01 -29.98
N LEU A 156 21.80 0.61 -29.38
CA LEU A 156 21.82 1.04 -27.98
C LEU A 156 21.63 -0.14 -27.03
N LYS A 157 20.69 -1.04 -27.34
CA LYS A 157 20.45 -2.26 -26.57
C LYS A 157 21.72 -3.09 -26.37
N ASN A 158 22.53 -3.23 -27.40
CA ASN A 158 23.74 -4.07 -27.38
C ASN A 158 24.86 -3.53 -26.48
N VAL A 159 24.85 -2.26 -26.12
CA VAL A 159 25.91 -1.60 -25.33
C VAL A 159 25.44 -1.15 -23.96
N THR A 160 24.17 -1.38 -23.62
CA THR A 160 23.56 -0.96 -22.35
C THR A 160 22.84 -2.12 -21.67
N THR A 161 22.60 -2.00 -20.38
CA THR A 161 21.72 -2.92 -19.65
C THR A 161 20.29 -2.39 -19.71
N GLN A 162 19.30 -3.23 -19.99
CA GLN A 162 17.90 -2.82 -20.01
C GLN A 162 17.25 -3.05 -18.66
N GLY A 163 16.37 -2.12 -18.28
CA GLY A 163 15.49 -2.27 -17.14
C GLY A 163 14.10 -1.68 -17.43
N HIS A 164 13.05 -2.37 -17.00
CA HIS A 164 11.70 -1.87 -17.27
C HIS A 164 11.34 -0.67 -16.37
N ILE A 165 10.53 0.23 -16.92
CA ILE A 165 10.07 1.47 -16.26
C ILE A 165 8.60 1.43 -15.85
N ASN A 166 7.97 0.26 -15.92
CA ASN A 166 6.54 0.15 -15.59
C ASN A 166 6.25 0.59 -14.16
N ALA A 167 5.36 1.57 -14.03
CA ALA A 167 4.80 2.04 -12.78
C ALA A 167 3.32 1.64 -12.71
N MET A 168 2.91 0.98 -11.62
CA MET A 168 1.55 0.49 -11.46
C MET A 168 0.81 1.30 -10.40
N GLN A 169 -0.10 2.15 -10.85
CA GLN A 169 -1.00 2.89 -9.98
C GLN A 169 -2.12 1.98 -9.47
N ASP A 170 -2.52 2.20 -8.22
CA ASP A 170 -3.74 1.60 -7.69
C ASP A 170 -4.99 2.14 -8.40
N LYS A 171 -6.14 1.48 -8.18
CA LYS A 171 -7.43 1.88 -8.76
C LYS A 171 -7.87 3.31 -8.41
N ASP A 172 -7.31 3.90 -7.37
CA ASP A 172 -7.54 5.29 -6.96
C ASP A 172 -6.58 6.29 -7.60
N GLY A 173 -5.72 5.84 -8.53
CA GLY A 173 -4.74 6.66 -9.24
C GLY A 173 -3.50 7.02 -8.42
N ILE A 174 -3.31 6.42 -7.24
CA ILE A 174 -2.16 6.67 -6.37
C ILE A 174 -1.10 5.59 -6.60
N LEU A 175 0.15 6.03 -6.78
CA LEU A 175 1.30 5.14 -6.90
C LEU A 175 1.86 4.83 -5.51
N ARG A 176 1.75 3.55 -5.11
CA ARG A 176 2.24 3.03 -3.83
C ARG A 176 3.25 1.92 -4.00
N HIS A 177 3.22 1.26 -5.16
CA HIS A 177 3.94 0.04 -5.43
C HIS A 177 5.05 0.26 -6.45
N ALA A 178 6.11 -0.53 -6.34
CA ALA A 178 7.03 -0.76 -7.43
C ALA A 178 7.00 -2.23 -7.84
N LEU A 179 7.28 -2.46 -9.10
CA LEU A 179 7.44 -3.77 -9.70
C LEU A 179 8.94 -4.00 -9.88
N LEU A 180 9.52 -4.98 -9.16
CA LEU A 180 10.97 -5.23 -9.23
C LEU A 180 11.39 -5.93 -10.51
N TYR A 181 10.51 -6.74 -11.07
CA TYR A 181 10.72 -7.42 -12.32
C TYR A 181 9.39 -7.67 -13.05
N VAL A 182 9.47 -7.84 -14.35
CA VAL A 182 8.41 -8.37 -15.20
C VAL A 182 8.91 -9.68 -15.83
N GLU A 183 8.01 -10.59 -16.15
CA GLU A 183 8.38 -11.82 -16.86
C GLU A 183 8.28 -11.59 -18.37
N ASN A 184 9.34 -11.90 -19.09
CA ASN A 184 9.35 -11.84 -20.55
C ASN A 184 8.32 -12.85 -21.10
N PRO A 185 7.34 -12.41 -21.92
CA PRO A 185 6.29 -13.29 -22.41
C PRO A 185 6.76 -14.39 -23.34
N GLU A 186 7.97 -14.27 -23.92
CA GLU A 186 8.54 -15.23 -24.89
C GLU A 186 9.28 -16.38 -24.20
N ASN A 187 10.07 -16.09 -23.16
CA ASN A 187 10.97 -17.06 -22.54
C ASN A 187 10.81 -17.22 -21.02
N GLY A 188 9.96 -16.41 -20.39
CA GLY A 188 9.74 -16.43 -18.93
C GLY A 188 10.89 -15.85 -18.10
N GLU A 189 11.92 -15.27 -18.71
CA GLU A 189 13.01 -14.64 -17.97
C GLU A 189 12.54 -13.38 -17.24
N LYS A 190 13.11 -13.15 -16.07
CA LYS A 190 12.82 -11.94 -15.28
C LYS A 190 13.62 -10.76 -15.78
N ILE A 191 12.92 -9.75 -16.31
CA ILE A 191 13.48 -8.45 -16.65
C ILE A 191 13.34 -7.56 -15.43
N LEU A 192 14.47 -7.16 -14.83
CA LEU A 192 14.47 -6.30 -13.66
C LEU A 192 14.01 -4.87 -14.01
N SER A 193 13.44 -4.16 -13.03
CA SER A 193 13.14 -2.72 -13.20
C SER A 193 14.42 -1.91 -13.40
N MET A 194 14.31 -0.76 -14.04
CA MET A 194 15.43 0.18 -14.24
C MET A 194 16.07 0.55 -12.89
N ALA A 195 15.28 0.81 -11.87
CA ALA A 195 15.77 1.09 -10.53
C ALA A 195 16.55 -0.11 -9.94
N CYS A 196 16.02 -1.33 -10.11
CA CYS A 196 16.66 -2.54 -9.61
C CYS A 196 17.98 -2.84 -10.36
N GLN A 197 18.02 -2.68 -11.68
CA GLN A 197 19.25 -2.81 -12.49
C GLN A 197 20.28 -1.77 -12.08
N THR A 198 19.85 -0.52 -11.88
CA THR A 198 20.73 0.58 -11.45
C THR A 198 21.33 0.29 -10.07
N ALA A 199 20.51 -0.14 -9.11
CA ALA A 199 20.99 -0.51 -7.77
C ALA A 199 21.97 -1.68 -7.82
N ARG A 200 21.69 -2.72 -8.64
CA ARG A 200 22.57 -3.86 -8.85
C ARG A 200 23.92 -3.44 -9.38
N LEU A 201 23.94 -2.69 -10.49
CA LEU A 201 25.18 -2.26 -11.13
C LEU A 201 25.99 -1.28 -10.23
N TYR A 202 25.32 -0.50 -9.40
CA TYR A 202 25.97 0.37 -8.43
C TYR A 202 26.66 -0.42 -7.31
N GLN A 203 25.99 -1.42 -6.72
CA GLN A 203 26.62 -2.29 -5.73
C GLN A 203 27.78 -3.10 -6.32
N GLU A 204 27.60 -3.65 -7.51
CA GLU A 204 28.70 -4.31 -8.27
C GLU A 204 29.90 -3.37 -8.50
N SER A 205 29.66 -2.06 -8.73
CA SER A 205 30.75 -1.08 -8.88
C SER A 205 31.54 -0.85 -7.58
N LYS A 206 30.92 -1.09 -6.43
CA LYS A 206 31.53 -1.03 -5.09
C LYS A 206 32.20 -2.36 -4.67
N GLY A 207 32.08 -3.41 -5.51
CA GLY A 207 32.55 -4.76 -5.17
C GLY A 207 31.61 -5.51 -4.24
N GLU A 208 30.37 -5.04 -4.11
CA GLU A 208 29.33 -5.65 -3.30
C GLU A 208 28.47 -6.63 -4.12
N SER A 209 27.95 -7.67 -3.50
CA SER A 209 27.03 -8.62 -4.14
C SER A 209 25.60 -8.10 -4.04
N PHE A 210 24.92 -7.99 -5.17
CA PHE A 210 23.49 -7.71 -5.20
C PHE A 210 22.69 -9.01 -5.06
N SER A 211 21.70 -9.01 -4.19
CA SER A 211 20.69 -10.06 -4.14
C SER A 211 19.30 -9.46 -4.34
N LEU A 212 18.53 -10.03 -5.26
CA LEU A 212 17.15 -9.59 -5.44
C LEU A 212 16.38 -9.85 -4.15
N PRO A 213 15.74 -8.82 -3.58
CA PRO A 213 14.98 -9.00 -2.34
C PRO A 213 13.86 -10.02 -2.52
N TYR A 214 13.60 -10.81 -1.47
CA TYR A 214 12.43 -11.67 -1.45
C TYR A 214 11.16 -10.84 -1.25
N ILE A 215 10.18 -11.05 -2.10
CA ILE A 215 8.86 -10.43 -2.05
C ILE A 215 7.78 -11.50 -2.21
N ASN A 216 6.69 -11.38 -1.44
CA ASN A 216 5.64 -12.39 -1.37
C ASN A 216 4.71 -12.44 -2.58
N THR A 217 4.70 -11.41 -3.41
CA THR A 217 3.82 -11.25 -4.57
C THR A 217 4.66 -11.09 -5.83
N ALA A 218 4.13 -11.45 -6.98
CA ALA A 218 4.83 -11.49 -8.29
C ALA A 218 5.58 -10.18 -8.65
N GLY A 219 6.62 -9.85 -7.91
CA GLY A 219 7.47 -8.69 -8.15
C GLY A 219 7.01 -7.37 -7.50
N HIS A 220 5.81 -7.33 -6.89
CA HIS A 220 5.26 -6.12 -6.28
C HIS A 220 5.72 -5.88 -4.85
N TYR A 221 6.04 -4.63 -4.52
CA TYR A 221 6.26 -4.20 -3.16
C TYR A 221 5.86 -2.73 -2.97
N TYR A 222 5.58 -2.33 -1.73
CA TYR A 222 5.28 -0.94 -1.38
C TYR A 222 6.57 -0.14 -1.25
N VAL A 223 6.61 1.03 -1.90
CA VAL A 223 7.76 1.94 -1.88
C VAL A 223 7.71 2.81 -0.64
N PRO A 224 8.62 2.68 0.31
CA PRO A 224 8.75 3.61 1.42
C PRO A 224 9.43 4.89 0.92
N PHE A 225 8.62 5.83 0.43
CA PHE A 225 9.14 7.10 -0.10
C PHE A 225 10.00 7.84 0.95
N VAL A 226 11.17 8.30 0.53
CA VAL A 226 12.10 9.04 1.40
C VAL A 226 11.52 10.39 1.81
N GLY A 227 10.73 11.02 0.92
CA GLY A 227 10.13 12.30 1.20
C GLY A 227 9.01 12.65 0.23
N LYS A 228 8.59 13.90 0.31
CA LYS A 228 7.64 14.50 -0.62
C LYS A 228 8.26 14.66 -2.01
N PRO A 229 7.45 14.90 -3.06
CA PRO A 229 7.96 15.28 -4.36
C PRO A 229 8.99 16.41 -4.26
N ARG A 230 10.00 16.35 -5.08
CA ARG A 230 11.19 17.21 -5.12
C ARG A 230 12.20 17.01 -3.97
N THR A 231 12.14 15.90 -3.26
CA THR A 231 13.14 15.58 -2.22
C THR A 231 14.52 15.27 -2.82
N PHE A 232 14.59 14.77 -4.06
CA PHE A 232 15.82 14.51 -4.80
C PHE A 232 16.19 15.62 -5.79
N ASP A 233 15.40 16.69 -5.85
CA ASP A 233 15.64 17.83 -6.74
C ASP A 233 16.81 18.69 -6.23
N GLU A 234 17.93 18.67 -6.97
CA GLU A 234 19.09 19.51 -6.74
C GLU A 234 19.20 20.63 -7.80
N GLY A 235 18.21 20.75 -8.69
CA GLY A 235 18.19 21.75 -9.76
C GLY A 235 19.23 21.51 -10.86
N LEU A 236 19.57 20.23 -11.13
CA LEU A 236 20.57 19.88 -12.13
C LEU A 236 19.91 19.75 -13.51
N SER A 237 19.82 20.84 -14.24
CA SER A 237 19.20 20.92 -15.55
C SER A 237 20.00 20.19 -16.64
N PHE A 238 19.30 19.41 -17.48
CA PHE A 238 19.90 18.68 -18.61
C PHE A 238 20.60 19.61 -19.61
N VAL A 239 20.06 20.79 -19.88
CA VAL A 239 20.69 21.75 -20.80
C VAL A 239 22.02 22.24 -20.27
N GLU A 240 22.21 22.36 -18.95
CA GLU A 240 23.49 22.77 -18.37
C GLU A 240 24.51 21.61 -18.47
N LEU A 241 24.12 20.36 -18.30
CA LEU A 241 24.98 19.22 -18.59
C LEU A 241 25.39 19.21 -20.07
N TYR A 242 24.43 19.37 -20.99
CA TYR A 242 24.68 19.44 -22.43
C TYR A 242 25.71 20.53 -22.78
N LYS A 243 25.60 21.73 -22.17
CA LYS A 243 26.56 22.84 -22.35
C LYS A 243 27.90 22.59 -21.69
N GLY A 244 28.03 21.63 -20.78
CA GLY A 244 29.22 21.35 -20.01
C GLY A 244 29.46 22.39 -18.88
N SER A 245 28.41 22.93 -18.30
CA SER A 245 28.48 23.96 -17.25
C SER A 245 28.76 23.40 -15.86
N TYR A 246 28.64 22.08 -15.66
CA TYR A 246 28.85 21.41 -14.37
C TYR A 246 30.30 20.94 -14.19
N ASP A 247 30.77 21.01 -12.92
CA ASP A 247 32.01 20.35 -12.53
C ASP A 247 31.86 18.83 -12.59
N PRO A 248 32.72 18.09 -13.30
CA PRO A 248 32.65 16.63 -13.38
C PRO A 248 32.74 15.92 -12.02
N SER A 249 33.35 16.50 -11.01
CA SER A 249 33.42 15.91 -9.66
C SER A 249 32.07 15.67 -9.02
N LEU A 250 31.02 16.33 -9.50
CA LEU A 250 29.64 16.23 -8.99
C LEU A 250 29.07 14.79 -9.08
N TRP A 251 29.44 14.05 -10.12
CA TRP A 251 28.94 12.70 -10.37
C TRP A 251 29.97 11.58 -10.15
N LYS A 252 31.15 11.93 -9.66
CA LYS A 252 32.17 10.92 -9.37
C LYS A 252 31.63 9.83 -8.45
N ASP A 253 31.69 8.57 -8.91
CA ASP A 253 31.22 7.38 -8.18
C ASP A 253 29.74 7.44 -7.76
N LYS A 254 28.93 8.27 -8.42
CA LYS A 254 27.50 8.44 -8.14
C LYS A 254 26.63 7.70 -9.16
N ILE A 255 25.37 7.56 -8.80
CA ILE A 255 24.30 7.20 -9.73
C ILE A 255 23.80 8.50 -10.35
N VAL A 256 23.79 8.56 -11.66
CA VAL A 256 23.21 9.67 -12.43
C VAL A 256 21.96 9.18 -13.12
N LEU A 257 20.80 9.70 -12.73
CA LEU A 257 19.52 9.45 -13.36
C LEU A 257 19.21 10.60 -14.32
N ILE A 258 18.83 10.29 -15.56
CA ILE A 258 18.46 11.31 -16.56
C ILE A 258 17.05 11.01 -17.05
N GLY A 259 16.13 11.95 -16.92
CA GLY A 259 14.75 11.72 -17.34
C GLY A 259 13.85 12.95 -17.33
N PRO A 260 12.58 12.79 -17.73
CA PRO A 260 11.60 13.86 -17.74
C PRO A 260 11.40 14.50 -16.37
N TYR A 261 11.42 15.85 -16.33
CA TYR A 261 11.19 16.64 -15.13
C TYR A 261 10.41 17.93 -15.43
N ALA A 262 9.63 17.93 -16.51
CA ALA A 262 8.80 19.02 -16.95
C ALA A 262 7.35 18.57 -17.09
N ALA A 263 6.41 19.43 -16.71
CA ALA A 263 4.99 19.11 -16.77
C ALA A 263 4.50 18.78 -18.21
N ALA A 264 5.10 19.40 -19.22
CA ALA A 264 4.80 19.15 -20.63
C ALA A 264 5.16 17.72 -21.10
N LEU A 265 5.99 16.97 -20.36
CA LEU A 265 6.39 15.62 -20.70
C LEU A 265 5.45 14.54 -20.13
N ASN A 266 4.49 14.94 -19.29
CA ASN A 266 3.41 14.08 -18.73
C ASN A 266 3.90 12.81 -18.00
N ASP A 267 5.15 12.81 -17.49
CA ASP A 267 5.69 11.72 -16.71
C ASP A 267 5.70 12.07 -15.22
N TYR A 268 4.54 11.98 -14.60
CA TYR A 268 4.36 12.27 -13.19
C TYR A 268 3.22 11.47 -12.57
N TYR A 269 3.31 11.26 -11.26
CA TYR A 269 2.38 10.42 -10.50
C TYR A 269 1.95 11.09 -9.20
N MET A 270 0.71 10.86 -8.79
CA MET A 270 0.31 11.07 -7.40
C MET A 270 0.80 9.89 -6.58
N THR A 271 1.45 10.15 -5.46
CA THR A 271 2.03 9.12 -4.60
C THR A 271 1.41 9.12 -3.21
N ALA A 272 1.58 8.04 -2.46
CA ALA A 272 1.15 7.97 -1.07
C ALA A 272 1.89 8.96 -0.15
N ALA A 273 3.09 9.40 -0.53
CA ALA A 273 3.86 10.39 0.23
C ALA A 273 3.25 11.81 0.20
N ASP A 274 2.64 12.17 -0.93
CA ASP A 274 1.92 13.44 -1.08
C ASP A 274 0.86 13.31 -2.18
N LYS A 275 -0.39 13.63 -1.84
CA LYS A 275 -1.52 13.60 -2.78
C LYS A 275 -1.85 14.99 -3.37
N ALA A 276 -1.16 16.03 -2.92
CA ALA A 276 -1.37 17.40 -3.38
C ALA A 276 -0.35 17.81 -4.44
N GLN A 277 0.83 17.19 -4.43
CA GLN A 277 1.91 17.47 -5.37
C GLN A 277 2.30 16.19 -6.12
N GLN A 278 2.46 16.32 -7.44
CA GLN A 278 2.90 15.23 -8.31
C GLN A 278 4.40 15.00 -8.17
N MET A 279 4.82 13.73 -8.20
CA MET A 279 6.20 13.28 -8.23
C MET A 279 6.53 12.87 -9.66
N TYR A 280 7.64 13.34 -10.21
CA TYR A 280 8.10 12.93 -11.53
C TYR A 280 8.57 11.48 -11.56
N GLY A 281 8.42 10.80 -12.70
CA GLY A 281 8.79 9.40 -12.86
C GLY A 281 10.22 9.11 -12.48
N ILE A 282 11.16 9.95 -12.90
CA ILE A 282 12.57 9.78 -12.56
C ILE A 282 12.85 9.93 -11.05
N GLU A 283 12.10 10.77 -10.33
CA GLU A 283 12.21 10.89 -8.88
C GLU A 283 11.59 9.67 -8.16
N TYR A 284 10.51 9.12 -8.72
CA TYR A 284 9.99 7.83 -8.26
C TYR A 284 11.04 6.73 -8.40
N GLN A 285 11.76 6.64 -9.53
CA GLN A 285 12.86 5.69 -9.70
C GLN A 285 13.97 5.90 -8.64
N ALA A 286 14.31 7.14 -8.30
CA ALA A 286 15.25 7.44 -7.23
C ALA A 286 14.78 6.92 -5.86
N ASN A 287 13.49 7.06 -5.54
CA ASN A 287 12.89 6.50 -4.31
C ASN A 287 12.96 4.96 -4.29
N VAL A 288 12.73 4.31 -5.42
CA VAL A 288 12.86 2.85 -5.56
C VAL A 288 14.31 2.41 -5.31
N ILE A 289 15.29 3.06 -5.94
CA ILE A 289 16.72 2.78 -5.73
C ILE A 289 17.09 2.95 -4.25
N GLN A 290 16.68 4.07 -3.65
CA GLN A 290 16.95 4.35 -2.23
C GLN A 290 16.37 3.27 -1.32
N SER A 291 15.14 2.80 -1.58
CA SER A 291 14.50 1.75 -0.80
C SER A 291 15.23 0.41 -0.87
N LEU A 292 15.89 0.13 -2.00
CA LEU A 292 16.75 -1.04 -2.18
C LEU A 292 18.03 -0.93 -1.36
N PHE A 293 18.67 0.23 -1.32
CA PHE A 293 19.87 0.49 -0.51
C PHE A 293 19.59 0.44 0.98
N ASP A 294 18.46 1.00 1.41
CA ASP A 294 18.06 1.01 2.81
C ASP A 294 17.57 -0.36 3.30
N HIS A 295 17.51 -1.37 2.42
CA HIS A 295 16.91 -2.69 2.69
C HIS A 295 15.52 -2.58 3.33
N ASN A 296 14.78 -1.53 2.98
CA ASN A 296 13.53 -1.13 3.62
C ASN A 296 12.31 -1.44 2.73
N LEU A 297 12.31 -2.61 2.12
CA LEU A 297 11.20 -3.05 1.28
C LEU A 297 10.00 -3.45 2.13
N LYS A 298 8.81 -3.09 1.66
CA LYS A 298 7.55 -3.39 2.32
C LYS A 298 6.74 -4.32 1.43
N SER A 299 6.40 -5.49 1.95
CA SER A 299 5.54 -6.45 1.26
C SER A 299 4.18 -6.55 1.95
N GLU A 300 3.14 -6.83 1.18
CA GLU A 300 1.82 -7.06 1.75
C GLU A 300 1.81 -8.38 2.52
N ALA A 301 1.31 -8.34 3.74
CA ALA A 301 1.10 -9.55 4.52
C ALA A 301 0.01 -10.41 3.86
N SER A 302 0.14 -11.74 3.89
CA SER A 302 -0.86 -12.60 3.26
C SER A 302 -2.27 -12.32 3.81
N GLU A 303 -3.26 -12.24 2.94
CA GLU A 303 -4.65 -11.95 3.31
C GLU A 303 -5.18 -12.96 4.33
N THR A 304 -4.80 -14.23 4.19
CA THR A 304 -5.17 -15.29 5.13
C THR A 304 -4.61 -15.02 6.54
N PHE A 305 -3.32 -14.64 6.64
CA PHE A 305 -2.71 -14.29 7.93
C PHE A 305 -3.42 -13.12 8.58
N GLN A 306 -3.67 -12.04 7.83
CA GLN A 306 -4.35 -10.85 8.32
C GLN A 306 -5.77 -11.17 8.78
N PHE A 307 -6.53 -11.94 8.00
CA PHE A 307 -7.89 -12.33 8.35
C PHE A 307 -7.94 -13.18 9.61
N VAL A 308 -7.05 -14.17 9.76
CA VAL A 308 -6.97 -15.02 10.96
C VAL A 308 -6.62 -14.17 12.20
N LEU A 309 -5.66 -13.27 12.08
CA LEU A 309 -5.29 -12.35 13.17
C LEU A 309 -6.48 -11.49 13.61
N VAL A 310 -7.15 -10.85 12.64
CA VAL A 310 -8.33 -10.02 12.92
C VAL A 310 -9.48 -10.85 13.49
N ALA A 311 -9.68 -12.09 13.02
CA ALA A 311 -10.72 -12.97 13.54
C ALA A 311 -10.49 -13.32 15.02
N ILE A 312 -9.26 -13.70 15.39
CA ILE A 312 -8.91 -13.99 16.79
C ILE A 312 -9.15 -12.74 17.66
N LEU A 313 -8.64 -11.57 17.22
CA LEU A 313 -8.79 -10.34 17.99
C LEU A 313 -10.25 -9.87 18.06
N CYS A 314 -11.04 -10.04 16.99
CA CYS A 314 -12.46 -9.74 16.96
C CYS A 314 -13.26 -10.60 17.97
N VAL A 315 -12.98 -11.90 18.01
CA VAL A 315 -13.61 -12.80 18.99
C VAL A 315 -13.20 -12.42 20.41
N CYS A 316 -11.92 -12.17 20.67
CA CYS A 316 -11.45 -11.73 21.99
C CYS A 316 -12.11 -10.43 22.45
N THR A 317 -12.19 -9.44 21.57
CA THR A 317 -12.85 -8.14 21.87
C THR A 317 -14.34 -8.30 22.05
N ALA A 318 -15.01 -9.19 21.33
CA ALA A 318 -16.42 -9.51 21.52
C ALA A 318 -16.67 -10.05 22.93
N PHE A 319 -15.90 -11.06 23.36
CA PHE A 319 -16.02 -11.59 24.71
C PHE A 319 -15.69 -10.54 25.78
N LEU A 320 -14.73 -9.67 25.54
CA LEU A 320 -14.38 -8.59 26.44
C LEU A 320 -15.55 -7.62 26.61
N PHE A 321 -16.07 -7.03 25.53
CA PHE A 321 -17.11 -6.00 25.60
C PHE A 321 -18.47 -6.51 26.10
N PHE A 322 -18.83 -7.75 25.80
CA PHE A 322 -20.07 -8.34 26.34
C PHE A 322 -20.01 -8.67 27.84
N ARG A 323 -18.81 -8.71 28.42
CA ARG A 323 -18.61 -8.94 29.85
C ARG A 323 -18.36 -7.66 30.65
N LEU A 324 -17.81 -6.63 30.01
CA LEU A 324 -17.49 -5.37 30.67
C LEU A 324 -18.74 -4.58 31.04
N GLN A 325 -18.61 -3.82 32.12
CA GLN A 325 -19.61 -2.81 32.47
C GLN A 325 -19.54 -1.66 31.47
N ILE A 326 -20.70 -1.16 31.02
CA ILE A 326 -20.83 -0.09 30.01
C ILE A 326 -19.91 1.11 30.28
N ARG A 327 -19.75 1.51 31.55
CA ARG A 327 -18.95 2.67 31.95
C ARG A 327 -17.46 2.57 31.56
N PHE A 328 -16.91 1.38 31.46
CA PHE A 328 -15.51 1.16 31.09
C PHE A 328 -15.34 0.84 29.58
N GLY A 329 -16.43 0.42 28.92
CA GLY A 329 -16.39 -0.04 27.56
C GLY A 329 -15.83 0.99 26.58
N GLY A 330 -16.24 2.27 26.72
CA GLY A 330 -15.78 3.37 25.85
C GLY A 330 -14.28 3.65 25.98
N ILE A 331 -13.76 3.67 27.21
CA ILE A 331 -12.33 3.91 27.46
C ILE A 331 -11.48 2.77 26.86
N ILE A 332 -11.91 1.52 27.07
CA ILE A 332 -11.23 0.35 26.54
C ILE A 332 -11.34 0.31 25.01
N CYS A 333 -12.46 0.66 24.42
CA CYS A 333 -12.61 0.77 22.98
C CYS A 333 -11.61 1.78 22.41
N LEU A 334 -11.53 2.99 22.95
CA LEU A 334 -10.56 4.01 22.53
C LEU A 334 -9.11 3.51 22.65
N PHE A 335 -8.77 2.86 23.77
CA PHE A 335 -7.45 2.29 23.97
C PHE A 335 -7.12 1.23 22.90
N LEU A 336 -8.05 0.31 22.61
CA LEU A 336 -7.85 -0.74 21.60
C LEU A 336 -7.74 -0.16 20.17
N LEU A 337 -8.46 0.93 19.86
CA LEU A 337 -8.30 1.65 18.60
C LEU A 337 -6.88 2.24 18.46
N ILE A 338 -6.36 2.90 19.50
CA ILE A 338 -5.00 3.42 19.49
C ILE A 338 -3.99 2.28 19.30
N VAL A 339 -4.14 1.19 20.04
CA VAL A 339 -3.26 0.01 19.93
C VAL A 339 -3.30 -0.60 18.52
N SER A 340 -4.47 -0.64 17.87
CA SER A 340 -4.59 -1.20 16.52
C SER A 340 -3.85 -0.36 15.47
N PHE A 341 -3.93 0.97 15.52
CA PHE A 341 -3.17 1.85 14.63
C PHE A 341 -1.66 1.79 14.91
N SER A 342 -1.27 1.76 16.19
CA SER A 342 0.15 1.57 16.57
C SER A 342 0.68 0.21 16.08
N GLY A 343 -0.14 -0.83 16.15
CA GLY A 343 0.18 -2.16 15.63
C GLY A 343 0.45 -2.16 14.13
N ALA A 344 -0.35 -1.45 13.33
CA ALA A 344 -0.11 -1.30 11.89
C ALA A 344 1.26 -0.64 11.61
N SER A 345 1.64 0.39 12.38
CA SER A 345 2.95 1.03 12.27
C SER A 345 4.10 0.08 12.66
N LEU A 346 3.91 -0.79 13.65
CA LEU A 346 4.90 -1.80 14.01
C LEU A 346 5.09 -2.84 12.89
N PHE A 347 4.00 -3.30 12.25
CA PHE A 347 4.09 -4.18 11.08
C PHE A 347 4.82 -3.50 9.92
N TRP A 348 4.51 -2.23 9.65
CA TRP A 348 5.22 -1.43 8.65
C TRP A 348 6.73 -1.38 8.91
N ASN A 349 7.16 -1.11 10.15
CA ASN A 349 8.57 -1.10 10.51
C ASN A 349 9.23 -2.49 10.41
N ALA A 350 8.44 -3.56 10.55
CA ALA A 350 8.88 -4.93 10.33
C ALA A 350 8.89 -5.36 8.84
N GLY A 351 8.58 -4.45 7.90
CA GLY A 351 8.55 -4.73 6.46
C GLY A 351 7.23 -5.30 5.94
N LEU A 352 6.16 -5.29 6.76
CA LEU A 352 4.87 -5.84 6.38
C LEU A 352 3.79 -4.76 6.34
N VAL A 353 3.05 -4.72 5.25
CA VAL A 353 1.86 -3.87 5.11
C VAL A 353 0.63 -4.69 5.42
N VAL A 354 -0.21 -4.17 6.33
CA VAL A 354 -1.45 -4.81 6.77
C VAL A 354 -2.65 -3.92 6.49
N HIS A 355 -3.83 -4.51 6.45
CA HIS A 355 -5.09 -3.77 6.41
C HIS A 355 -5.27 -2.96 7.70
N VAL A 356 -5.21 -1.63 7.56
CA VAL A 356 -5.20 -0.69 8.71
C VAL A 356 -6.58 -0.58 9.34
N LEU A 357 -7.65 -0.64 8.55
CA LEU A 357 -9.03 -0.45 9.03
C LEU A 357 -9.71 -1.74 9.48
N TRP A 358 -9.25 -2.92 9.12
CA TRP A 358 -9.94 -4.17 9.45
C TRP A 358 -10.13 -4.33 10.97
N LEU A 359 -9.07 -4.17 11.74
CA LEU A 359 -9.14 -4.33 13.18
C LEU A 359 -9.87 -3.18 13.90
N PRO A 360 -9.62 -1.87 13.60
CA PRO A 360 -10.40 -0.77 14.17
C PRO A 360 -11.90 -0.88 13.91
N VAL A 361 -12.29 -1.22 12.68
CA VAL A 361 -13.70 -1.40 12.32
C VAL A 361 -14.31 -2.58 13.08
N ALA A 362 -13.58 -3.69 13.19
CA ALA A 362 -14.02 -4.82 13.99
C ALA A 362 -14.27 -4.44 15.46
N ILE A 363 -13.32 -3.76 16.08
CA ILE A 363 -13.43 -3.29 17.48
C ILE A 363 -14.65 -2.40 17.65
N LEU A 364 -14.84 -1.43 16.76
CA LEU A 364 -15.93 -0.47 16.82
C LEU A 364 -17.30 -1.13 16.67
N LEU A 365 -17.46 -2.00 15.66
CA LEU A 365 -18.73 -2.68 15.40
C LEU A 365 -19.10 -3.66 16.51
N VAL A 366 -18.14 -4.39 17.05
CA VAL A 366 -18.35 -5.29 18.18
C VAL A 366 -18.73 -4.51 19.44
N TYR A 367 -18.09 -3.36 19.68
CA TYR A 367 -18.43 -2.46 20.79
C TYR A 367 -19.85 -1.94 20.67
N LEU A 368 -20.25 -1.48 19.47
CA LEU A 368 -21.63 -1.03 19.21
C LEU A 368 -22.65 -2.16 19.41
N ALA A 369 -22.36 -3.37 18.95
CA ALA A 369 -23.21 -4.53 19.16
C ALA A 369 -23.38 -4.86 20.66
N ALA A 370 -22.29 -4.77 21.42
CA ALA A 370 -22.34 -4.95 22.88
C ALA A 370 -23.16 -3.86 23.57
N LEU A 371 -23.00 -2.59 23.18
CA LEU A 371 -23.80 -1.47 23.71
C LEU A 371 -25.31 -1.68 23.47
N VAL A 372 -25.70 -2.03 22.25
CA VAL A 372 -27.08 -2.32 21.89
C VAL A 372 -27.64 -3.49 22.72
N SER A 373 -26.85 -4.55 22.84
CA SER A 373 -27.21 -5.70 23.66
C SER A 373 -27.44 -5.33 25.12
N HIS A 374 -26.52 -4.57 25.72
CA HIS A 374 -26.64 -4.09 27.10
C HIS A 374 -27.88 -3.18 27.30
N TYR A 375 -28.13 -2.28 26.35
CA TYR A 375 -29.31 -1.41 26.39
C TYR A 375 -30.62 -2.19 26.35
N ILE A 376 -30.73 -3.14 25.40
CA ILE A 376 -31.94 -3.99 25.28
C ILE A 376 -32.17 -4.78 26.57
N MET A 377 -31.10 -5.31 27.17
CA MET A 377 -31.22 -6.08 28.43
C MET A 377 -31.64 -5.20 29.59
N ALA A 378 -31.02 -4.04 29.75
CA ALA A 378 -31.42 -3.09 30.78
C ALA A 378 -32.87 -2.61 30.62
N ALA A 379 -33.34 -2.42 29.37
CA ALA A 379 -34.73 -2.08 29.09
C ALA A 379 -35.70 -3.22 29.45
N ARG A 380 -35.32 -4.49 29.16
CA ARG A 380 -36.12 -5.67 29.54
C ARG A 380 -36.17 -5.86 31.05
N GLU A 381 -35.07 -5.70 31.76
CA GLU A 381 -35.02 -5.79 33.24
C GLU A 381 -35.89 -4.70 33.88
N ARG A 382 -35.82 -3.47 33.39
CA ARG A 382 -36.70 -2.37 33.90
C ARG A 382 -38.17 -2.65 33.67
N ARG A 383 -38.56 -3.20 32.51
CA ARG A 383 -39.94 -3.61 32.22
C ARG A 383 -40.39 -4.75 33.11
N ALA A 384 -39.57 -5.77 33.35
CA ALA A 384 -39.88 -6.87 34.25
C ALA A 384 -40.11 -6.38 35.69
N LEU A 385 -39.22 -5.53 36.20
CA LEU A 385 -39.35 -4.93 37.52
C LEU A 385 -40.62 -4.03 37.64
N ALA A 386 -40.97 -3.30 36.58
CA ALA A 386 -42.19 -2.48 36.56
C ALA A 386 -43.46 -3.35 36.61
N LEU A 387 -43.46 -4.49 35.87
CA LEU A 387 -44.56 -5.44 35.91
C LEU A 387 -44.72 -6.12 37.29
N GLU A 388 -43.60 -6.50 37.91
CA GLU A 388 -43.57 -7.09 39.24
C GLU A 388 -44.06 -6.10 40.32
N LYS A 389 -43.62 -4.84 40.21
CA LYS A 389 -44.10 -3.77 41.12
C LYS A 389 -45.61 -3.50 40.99
N ASN A 390 -46.15 -3.55 39.77
CA ASN A 390 -47.58 -3.38 39.54
C ASN A 390 -48.41 -4.61 39.96
N ALA A 391 -47.82 -5.83 39.93
CA ALA A 391 -48.43 -7.06 40.40
C ALA A 391 -48.30 -7.26 41.92
N SER A 392 -47.62 -6.41 42.63
CA SER A 392 -47.45 -6.51 44.09
C SER A 392 -48.82 -6.32 44.78
N PRO A 393 -49.16 -7.17 45.79
CA PRO A 393 -50.43 -7.07 46.52
C PRO A 393 -50.72 -5.71 47.17
N GLN A 394 -49.73 -4.88 47.38
CA GLN A 394 -49.87 -3.52 47.91
C GLN A 394 -50.54 -2.53 46.94
N ASN A 395 -50.58 -2.83 45.64
CA ASN A 395 -51.18 -1.97 44.60
C ASN A 395 -52.57 -2.52 44.16
N TRP A 396 -53.14 -3.54 44.86
CA TRP A 396 -54.49 -4.04 44.57
C TRP A 396 -55.49 -3.00 45.07
N PRO A 397 -56.46 -2.53 44.26
CA PRO A 397 -57.48 -1.64 44.70
C PRO A 397 -58.42 -2.41 45.64
N TRP A 398 -58.25 -2.27 46.94
CA TRP A 398 -59.11 -2.83 47.94
C TRP A 398 -60.49 -2.22 47.83
N PRO A 399 -61.58 -2.99 47.88
CA PRO A 399 -62.93 -2.43 47.98
C PRO A 399 -63.04 -1.63 49.23
N PRO A 400 -63.73 -0.48 49.22
CA PRO A 400 -63.93 0.38 50.41
C PRO A 400 -64.55 -0.46 51.55
N GLY A 401 -63.83 -0.53 52.69
CA GLY A 401 -64.34 -1.21 53.91
C GLY A 401 -63.69 -2.62 54.20
N SER A 402 -62.73 -3.10 53.40
CA SER A 402 -62.04 -4.36 53.70
C SER A 402 -60.71 -4.14 54.47
N SER A 403 -60.54 -4.82 55.62
CA SER A 403 -59.31 -4.75 56.41
C SER A 403 -58.27 -5.82 55.87
N PRO A 404 -56.96 -5.57 56.08
CA PRO A 404 -55.89 -6.47 55.58
C PRO A 404 -55.90 -7.90 56.15
N THR A 405 -56.65 -8.15 57.15
CA THR A 405 -56.76 -9.45 57.87
C THR A 405 -57.65 -10.48 57.20
N SER A 406 -58.42 -10.14 56.14
CA SER A 406 -59.39 -11.02 55.48
C SER A 406 -58.93 -11.56 54.14
N CYS A 407 -57.63 -11.81 53.96
CA CYS A 407 -57.09 -12.33 52.70
C CYS A 407 -57.50 -13.79 52.45
N PRO A 408 -58.29 -14.12 51.43
CA PRO A 408 -58.54 -15.50 51.05
C PRO A 408 -57.24 -16.14 50.56
N ARG A 409 -56.92 -17.36 51.02
CA ARG A 409 -55.77 -18.11 50.49
C ARG A 409 -55.90 -18.21 48.98
N PRO A 410 -54.81 -17.97 48.23
CA PRO A 410 -54.83 -18.03 46.76
C PRO A 410 -55.33 -19.40 46.30
N SER A 411 -56.34 -19.39 45.44
CA SER A 411 -56.88 -20.58 44.83
C SER A 411 -55.86 -21.35 43.98
N ARG A 412 -56.01 -22.65 43.77
CA ARG A 412 -55.10 -23.48 42.97
C ARG A 412 -54.85 -22.90 41.55
N LEU A 413 -55.80 -22.16 40.99
CA LEU A 413 -55.69 -21.50 39.67
C LEU A 413 -54.66 -20.36 39.66
N SER A 414 -54.51 -19.57 40.75
CA SER A 414 -53.48 -18.52 40.81
C SER A 414 -52.07 -19.04 40.92
N ARG A 415 -51.86 -20.26 41.45
CA ARG A 415 -50.55 -20.94 41.43
C ARG A 415 -50.14 -21.44 40.04
N ILE A 416 -51.10 -21.82 39.20
CA ILE A 416 -50.84 -22.27 37.81
C ILE A 416 -50.42 -21.04 36.95
N VAL A 417 -51.10 -19.92 37.13
CA VAL A 417 -50.72 -18.70 36.39
C VAL A 417 -49.33 -18.19 36.81
N MET A 418 -48.96 -18.24 38.09
CA MET A 418 -47.62 -17.85 38.53
C MET A 418 -46.50 -18.83 38.04
N SER A 419 -46.82 -20.15 37.96
CA SER A 419 -45.85 -21.11 37.42
C SER A 419 -45.69 -21.01 35.91
N SER A 420 -46.73 -20.56 35.17
CA SER A 420 -46.68 -20.34 33.71
C SER A 420 -45.91 -19.06 33.34
N ILE A 421 -45.88 -18.03 34.21
CA ILE A 421 -45.13 -16.82 33.98
C ILE A 421 -43.58 -17.04 34.19
N SER A 422 -43.22 -18.01 35.03
CA SER A 422 -41.82 -18.39 35.24
C SER A 422 -41.22 -19.28 34.14
N MET A 423 -42.02 -19.70 33.15
CA MET A 423 -41.63 -20.59 32.05
C MET A 423 -41.70 -19.94 30.65
N LEU A 424 -41.88 -18.62 30.53
CA LEU A 424 -41.69 -17.92 29.26
C LEU A 424 -40.23 -17.46 29.12
N PRO A 425 -39.60 -17.79 27.96
CA PRO A 425 -38.16 -17.61 27.74
C PRO A 425 -37.70 -16.17 27.69
#